data_17879a17d33dde1844dc267cbcdc387e
#
_entry.id   17879a17d33dde1844dc267cbcdc387e
#
_cell.length_a   1.000
_cell.length_b   1.000
_cell.length_c   1.000
_cell.angle_alpha   90.00
_cell.angle_beta   90.00
_cell.angle_gamma   90.00
#
_symmetry.space_group_name_H-M   'P 1'
#
loop_
_entity.id
_entity.type
_entity.pdbx_description
1 polymer ?
#
loop_
_entity_poly.entity_id
_entity_poly.type
_entity_poly.pdbx_seq_one_letter_code
_entity_poly.pdbx_strand_id
1 'polypeptide(L)'
;VKRYQVEGLLQVGNEKGPESGQFGFGEEVPNATVQIRGQSSSRASQKNYKVEIKRSKGRWEGQRTINLNKHPYDYLRFRNKLAFKLIEGIPQIVGLRTQFVHLYVKDETGEESKGFEDYGIYTQVEQLNKTALEAHGLDQSGHLYKINNFEFYREPDAIRKEDDPKFDKDKFEKLLEIKGSHDHTKLIDFLTKLNDPSVKIE
;
A
#
# COMPACT_ATOMS: atom_id res chain seq x y z
N VAL A 1 -4.39 -12.92 9.80
CA VAL A 1 -5.29 -12.38 10.85
C VAL A 1 -6.13 -11.28 10.23
N LYS A 2 -7.47 -11.45 10.22
CA LYS A 2 -8.41 -10.42 9.78
C LYS A 2 -8.32 -9.24 10.73
N ARG A 3 -8.00 -8.05 10.21
CA ARG A 3 -7.87 -6.84 11.03
C ARG A 3 -9.25 -6.21 11.23
N TYR A 4 -9.46 -5.64 12.40
CA TYR A 4 -10.65 -4.85 12.67
C TYR A 4 -10.69 -3.62 11.77
N GLN A 5 -11.86 -3.33 11.21
CA GLN A 5 -12.12 -2.18 10.37
C GLN A 5 -13.27 -1.38 10.97
N VAL A 6 -13.16 -0.07 10.92
CA VAL A 6 -14.22 0.86 11.30
C VAL A 6 -14.65 1.66 10.08
N GLU A 7 -15.92 2.02 10.04
CA GLU A 7 -16.42 3.02 9.10
C GLU A 7 -15.89 4.40 9.50
N GLY A 8 -15.55 5.23 8.53
CA GLY A 8 -15.02 6.55 8.76
C GLY A 8 -15.45 7.55 7.71
N LEU A 9 -15.54 8.81 8.11
CA LEU A 9 -15.69 9.94 7.22
C LEU A 9 -14.33 10.57 6.99
N LEU A 10 -13.78 10.36 5.79
CA LEU A 10 -12.54 11.02 5.36
C LEU A 10 -12.88 12.36 4.74
N GLN A 11 -12.25 13.40 5.25
CA GLN A 11 -12.33 14.76 4.71
C GLN A 11 -10.93 15.32 4.52
N VAL A 12 -10.72 16.04 3.44
CA VAL A 12 -9.46 16.71 3.15
C VAL A 12 -9.66 18.22 3.29
N GLY A 13 -8.66 18.88 3.86
CA GLY A 13 -8.73 20.32 4.09
C GLY A 13 -7.38 20.89 4.49
N ASN A 14 -7.42 21.98 5.22
CA ASN A 14 -6.26 22.69 5.76
C ASN A 14 -6.39 22.84 7.29
N GLU A 15 -5.57 23.67 7.90
CA GLU A 15 -5.55 23.94 9.33
C GLU A 15 -6.88 24.48 9.92
N LYS A 16 -7.77 24.98 9.05
CA LYS A 16 -9.09 25.51 9.44
C LYS A 16 -10.20 24.45 9.34
N GLY A 17 -9.87 23.26 8.82
CA GLY A 17 -10.81 22.15 8.64
C GLY A 17 -11.02 21.75 7.16
N PRO A 18 -12.09 20.99 6.87
CA PRO A 18 -12.43 20.56 5.51
C PRO A 18 -12.61 21.75 4.56
N GLU A 19 -12.04 21.63 3.36
CA GLU A 19 -11.98 22.73 2.39
C GLU A 19 -12.89 22.46 1.19
N SER A 20 -13.61 23.49 0.75
CA SER A 20 -14.49 23.39 -0.42
C SER A 20 -13.73 22.94 -1.68
N GLY A 21 -14.31 21.98 -2.41
CA GLY A 21 -13.70 21.38 -3.58
C GLY A 21 -12.71 20.24 -3.27
N GLN A 22 -12.37 20.00 -2.00
CA GLN A 22 -11.55 18.87 -1.59
C GLN A 22 -12.40 17.63 -1.28
N PHE A 23 -11.75 16.47 -1.24
CA PHE A 23 -12.43 15.20 -1.00
C PHE A 23 -13.20 15.20 0.32
N GLY A 24 -14.45 14.75 0.27
CA GLY A 24 -15.33 14.60 1.43
C GLY A 24 -15.93 15.90 1.98
N PHE A 25 -15.68 17.07 1.36
CA PHE A 25 -16.28 18.32 1.79
C PHE A 25 -17.81 18.25 1.74
N GLY A 26 -18.45 18.62 2.85
CA GLY A 26 -19.92 18.59 2.98
C GLY A 26 -20.53 17.19 3.10
N GLU A 27 -19.73 16.11 3.15
CA GLU A 27 -20.23 14.79 3.48
C GLU A 27 -20.44 14.62 4.99
N GLU A 28 -21.54 13.96 5.37
CA GLU A 28 -21.91 13.72 6.77
C GLU A 28 -21.97 12.23 7.12
N VAL A 29 -21.82 11.37 6.11
CA VAL A 29 -21.88 9.91 6.28
C VAL A 29 -20.55 9.26 5.96
N PRO A 30 -20.23 8.11 6.56
CA PRO A 30 -18.99 7.40 6.29
C PRO A 30 -18.76 7.14 4.80
N ASN A 31 -17.63 7.63 4.27
CA ASN A 31 -17.23 7.48 2.87
C ASN A 31 -16.02 6.54 2.69
N ALA A 32 -15.46 6.04 3.79
CA ALA A 32 -14.29 5.18 3.80
C ALA A 32 -14.37 4.14 4.93
N THR A 33 -13.48 3.16 4.87
CA THR A 33 -13.16 2.28 6.00
C THR A 33 -11.74 2.53 6.46
N VAL A 34 -11.49 2.41 7.75
CA VAL A 34 -10.18 2.63 8.38
C VAL A 34 -9.74 1.39 9.12
N GLN A 35 -8.47 1.01 8.97
CA GLN A 35 -7.85 -0.07 9.74
C GLN A 35 -6.40 0.25 10.09
N ILE A 36 -5.93 -0.32 11.19
CA ILE A 36 -4.50 -0.30 11.53
C ILE A 36 -3.74 -1.16 10.52
N ARG A 37 -2.62 -0.63 10.01
CA ARG A 37 -1.73 -1.36 9.09
C ARG A 37 -0.34 -1.59 9.66
N GLY A 38 0.41 -2.44 8.98
CA GLY A 38 1.77 -2.83 9.36
C GLY A 38 1.80 -4.18 10.07
N GLN A 39 2.91 -4.88 10.01
CA GLN A 39 3.11 -6.15 10.69
C GLN A 39 3.65 -5.89 12.11
N SER A 40 4.92 -5.60 12.25
CA SER A 40 5.54 -5.24 13.53
C SER A 40 5.06 -3.87 14.05
N SER A 41 4.93 -2.88 13.17
CA SER A 41 4.49 -1.52 13.51
C SER A 41 3.04 -1.43 14.03
N SER A 42 2.22 -2.46 13.82
CA SER A 42 0.87 -2.52 14.41
C SER A 42 0.90 -2.63 15.95
N ARG A 43 2.02 -3.01 16.53
CA ARG A 43 2.22 -3.12 17.98
C ARG A 43 2.75 -1.82 18.61
N ALA A 44 3.26 -0.89 17.80
CA ALA A 44 3.76 0.39 18.30
C ALA A 44 2.62 1.24 18.90
N SER A 45 2.93 2.16 19.81
CA SER A 45 1.96 3.11 20.38
C SER A 45 1.37 4.00 19.28
N GLN A 46 2.20 4.54 18.42
CA GLN A 46 1.78 5.32 17.25
C GLN A 46 1.49 4.39 16.08
N LYS A 47 0.26 4.42 15.61
CA LYS A 47 -0.24 3.49 14.58
C LYS A 47 -0.05 4.02 13.17
N ASN A 48 0.13 3.11 12.24
CA ASN A 48 -0.07 3.37 10.82
C ASN A 48 -1.51 3.00 10.45
N TYR A 49 -2.11 3.72 9.52
CA TYR A 49 -3.48 3.49 9.09
C TYR A 49 -3.54 3.18 7.60
N LYS A 50 -4.52 2.37 7.22
CA LYS A 50 -5.02 2.22 5.86
C LYS A 50 -6.43 2.74 5.84
N VAL A 51 -6.68 3.74 5.02
CA VAL A 51 -8.01 4.28 4.71
C VAL A 51 -8.40 3.81 3.33
N GLU A 52 -9.56 3.20 3.18
CA GLU A 52 -10.06 2.70 1.91
C GLU A 52 -11.37 3.38 1.56
N ILE A 53 -11.32 4.28 0.58
CA ILE A 53 -12.46 5.04 0.09
C ILE A 53 -13.47 4.08 -0.56
N LYS A 54 -14.74 4.18 -0.20
CA LYS A 54 -15.83 3.38 -0.78
C LYS A 54 -15.90 3.59 -2.30
N ARG A 55 -16.20 2.53 -3.04
CA ARG A 55 -16.22 2.57 -4.52
C ARG A 55 -17.13 3.65 -5.09
N SER A 56 -18.28 3.88 -4.44
CA SER A 56 -19.27 4.88 -4.83
C SER A 56 -18.85 6.33 -4.53
N LYS A 57 -17.77 6.54 -3.78
CA LYS A 57 -17.33 7.87 -3.30
C LYS A 57 -16.16 8.45 -4.09
N GLY A 58 -15.73 7.76 -5.14
CA GLY A 58 -14.66 8.26 -6.02
C GLY A 58 -13.25 7.96 -5.50
N ARG A 59 -12.36 8.93 -5.66
CA ARG A 59 -10.92 8.83 -5.36
C ARG A 59 -10.39 10.15 -4.83
N TRP A 60 -9.39 10.11 -3.97
CA TRP A 60 -8.59 11.26 -3.60
C TRP A 60 -7.24 11.17 -4.32
N GLU A 61 -6.87 12.20 -5.08
CA GLU A 61 -5.66 12.23 -5.91
C GLU A 61 -5.46 10.97 -6.77
N GLY A 62 -6.56 10.50 -7.37
CA GLY A 62 -6.56 9.29 -8.18
C GLY A 62 -6.47 7.98 -7.40
N GLN A 63 -6.40 8.02 -6.06
CA GLN A 63 -6.24 6.85 -5.20
C GLN A 63 -7.51 6.57 -4.39
N ARG A 64 -7.82 5.29 -4.17
CA ARG A 64 -8.86 4.85 -3.23
C ARG A 64 -8.32 4.24 -1.96
N THR A 65 -7.10 3.78 -1.99
CA THR A 65 -6.40 3.26 -0.82
C THR A 65 -5.34 4.26 -0.40
N ILE A 66 -5.51 4.83 0.77
CA ILE A 66 -4.62 5.82 1.36
C ILE A 66 -3.87 5.14 2.51
N ASN A 67 -2.56 5.00 2.36
CA ASN A 67 -1.71 4.46 3.41
C ASN A 67 -1.04 5.59 4.17
N LEU A 68 -1.33 5.69 5.45
CA LEU A 68 -0.77 6.69 6.35
C LEU A 68 0.27 6.05 7.25
N ASN A 69 1.54 6.37 7.03
CA ASN A 69 2.66 5.80 7.76
C ASN A 69 3.20 6.80 8.79
N LYS A 70 3.20 6.42 10.07
CA LYS A 70 3.76 7.23 11.17
C LYS A 70 5.26 6.97 11.36
N HIS A 71 5.77 5.86 10.81
CA HIS A 71 7.16 5.43 10.97
C HIS A 71 7.63 5.38 12.43
N PRO A 72 6.95 4.63 13.32
CA PRO A 72 7.21 4.68 14.77
C PRO A 72 8.63 4.26 15.17
N TYR A 73 9.35 3.56 14.29
CA TYR A 73 10.73 3.10 14.50
C TYR A 73 11.77 3.90 13.71
N ASP A 74 11.36 4.93 12.98
CA ASP A 74 12.27 5.85 12.29
C ASP A 74 12.23 7.22 12.97
N TYR A 75 13.26 7.54 13.72
CA TYR A 75 13.36 8.80 14.46
C TYR A 75 13.27 10.03 13.56
N LEU A 76 13.75 9.95 12.32
CA LEU A 76 13.68 11.05 11.36
C LEU A 76 12.35 11.13 10.63
N ARG A 77 11.61 10.01 10.54
CA ARG A 77 10.26 9.88 9.96
C ARG A 77 10.11 10.29 8.49
N PHE A 78 11.19 10.64 7.80
CA PHE A 78 11.15 11.02 6.39
C PHE A 78 11.98 10.12 5.47
N ARG A 79 12.77 9.18 5.98
CA ARG A 79 13.64 8.29 5.18
C ARG A 79 12.86 7.58 4.08
N ASN A 80 11.66 7.10 4.39
CA ASN A 80 10.81 6.42 3.43
C ASN A 80 10.41 7.35 2.27
N LYS A 81 9.99 8.59 2.59
CA LYS A 81 9.67 9.59 1.57
C LYS A 81 10.90 9.96 0.74
N LEU A 82 12.06 10.13 1.38
CA LEU A 82 13.31 10.43 0.68
C LEU A 82 13.71 9.31 -0.27
N ALA A 83 13.62 8.04 0.18
CA ALA A 83 13.93 6.88 -0.66
C ALA A 83 13.04 6.85 -1.92
N PHE A 84 11.72 7.02 -1.79
CA PHE A 84 10.82 7.08 -2.93
C PHE A 84 11.14 8.28 -3.85
N LYS A 85 11.50 9.43 -3.28
CA LYS A 85 11.89 10.60 -4.08
C LYS A 85 13.17 10.37 -4.90
N LEU A 86 14.13 9.65 -4.34
CA LEU A 86 15.36 9.27 -5.06
C LEU A 86 15.06 8.25 -6.17
N ILE A 87 14.16 7.30 -5.91
CA ILE A 87 13.73 6.29 -6.89
C ILE A 87 13.04 6.91 -8.11
N GLU A 88 12.32 8.02 -7.95
CA GLU A 88 11.70 8.73 -9.08
C GLU A 88 12.71 9.14 -10.17
N GLY A 89 13.97 9.28 -9.83
CA GLY A 89 15.06 9.56 -10.80
C GLY A 89 15.57 8.33 -11.56
N ILE A 90 15.06 7.12 -11.28
CA ILE A 90 15.49 5.87 -11.90
C ILE A 90 14.39 5.38 -12.85
N PRO A 91 14.53 5.54 -14.18
CA PRO A 91 13.43 5.26 -15.13
C PRO A 91 12.93 3.81 -15.14
N GLN A 92 13.77 2.85 -14.70
CA GLN A 92 13.46 1.42 -14.71
C GLN A 92 12.71 0.95 -13.45
N ILE A 93 12.56 1.84 -12.45
CA ILE A 93 11.93 1.49 -11.17
C ILE A 93 10.70 2.38 -10.94
N VAL A 94 9.60 1.76 -10.54
CA VAL A 94 8.39 2.51 -10.18
C VAL A 94 8.56 3.09 -8.77
N GLY A 95 8.68 4.41 -8.69
CA GLY A 95 8.64 5.15 -7.44
C GLY A 95 7.21 5.36 -6.98
N LEU A 96 6.87 4.96 -5.76
CA LEU A 96 5.53 5.24 -5.21
C LEU A 96 5.36 6.72 -4.92
N ARG A 97 4.20 7.28 -5.27
CA ARG A 97 3.84 8.66 -4.92
C ARG A 97 3.73 8.81 -3.42
N THR A 98 4.34 9.86 -2.89
CA THR A 98 4.35 10.12 -1.45
C THR A 98 4.19 11.59 -1.14
N GLN A 99 3.45 11.91 -0.08
CA GLN A 99 3.35 13.26 0.45
C GLN A 99 3.25 13.24 1.98
N PHE A 100 3.52 14.37 2.62
CA PHE A 100 3.20 14.55 4.02
C PHE A 100 1.76 15.03 4.17
N VAL A 101 1.08 14.48 5.15
CA VAL A 101 -0.26 14.92 5.55
C VAL A 101 -0.29 15.09 7.06
N HIS A 102 -1.02 16.07 7.55
CA HIS A 102 -1.33 16.25 8.96
C HIS A 102 -2.66 15.53 9.24
N LEU A 103 -2.68 14.63 10.19
CA LEU A 103 -3.85 13.81 10.49
C LEU A 103 -4.52 14.28 11.78
N TYR A 104 -5.77 14.66 11.67
CA TYR A 104 -6.68 14.89 12.78
C TYR A 104 -7.73 13.80 12.82
N VAL A 105 -8.03 13.28 13.99
CA VAL A 105 -8.98 12.17 14.17
C VAL A 105 -10.01 12.56 15.21
N LYS A 106 -11.27 12.38 14.88
CA LYS A 106 -12.38 12.40 15.82
C LYS A 106 -12.90 10.96 15.98
N ASP A 107 -12.72 10.40 17.16
CA ASP A 107 -13.21 9.05 17.46
C ASP A 107 -14.65 9.14 18.00
N GLU A 108 -15.58 8.58 17.24
CA GLU A 108 -17.01 8.50 17.56
C GLU A 108 -17.45 7.05 17.80
N THR A 109 -16.50 6.12 18.00
CA THR A 109 -16.82 4.70 18.23
C THR A 109 -17.19 4.39 19.69
N GLY A 110 -16.93 5.33 20.61
CA GLY A 110 -17.26 5.22 22.02
C GLY A 110 -18.56 5.95 22.40
N GLU A 111 -18.95 5.83 23.68
CA GLU A 111 -20.15 6.51 24.22
C GLU A 111 -19.98 8.04 24.33
N GLU A 112 -18.74 8.52 24.49
CA GLU A 112 -18.42 9.94 24.55
C GLU A 112 -17.67 10.36 23.29
N SER A 113 -18.28 11.23 22.47
CA SER A 113 -17.61 11.86 21.34
C SER A 113 -16.61 12.90 21.84
N LYS A 114 -15.33 12.62 21.68
CA LYS A 114 -14.27 13.59 21.90
C LYS A 114 -14.14 14.49 20.67
N GLY A 115 -13.61 15.71 20.84
CA GLY A 115 -13.25 16.57 19.72
C GLY A 115 -12.16 15.96 18.82
N PHE A 116 -11.75 16.68 17.81
CA PHE A 116 -10.62 16.27 16.98
C PHE A 116 -9.32 16.24 17.80
N GLU A 117 -8.62 15.12 17.72
CA GLU A 117 -7.28 14.94 18.29
C GLU A 117 -6.23 15.09 17.19
N ASP A 118 -5.16 15.82 17.47
CA ASP A 118 -4.03 15.98 16.59
C ASP A 118 -3.13 14.74 16.65
N TYR A 119 -3.13 13.95 15.58
CA TYR A 119 -2.26 12.79 15.44
C TYR A 119 -0.92 13.13 14.79
N GLY A 120 -0.73 14.40 14.38
CA GLY A 120 0.50 14.92 13.79
C GLY A 120 0.74 14.45 12.36
N ILE A 121 1.97 14.60 11.90
CA ILE A 121 2.36 14.35 10.51
C ILE A 121 2.51 12.85 10.25
N TYR A 122 1.98 12.44 9.09
CA TYR A 122 2.12 11.12 8.49
C TYR A 122 2.74 11.24 7.10
N THR A 123 3.44 10.21 6.66
CA THR A 123 3.73 10.02 5.25
C THR A 123 2.59 9.23 4.62
N GLN A 124 1.83 9.86 3.74
CA GLN A 124 0.93 9.15 2.84
C GLN A 124 1.79 8.48 1.77
N VAL A 125 1.58 7.17 1.58
CA VAL A 125 2.28 6.36 0.59
C VAL A 125 1.26 5.69 -0.31
N GLU A 126 1.45 5.81 -1.60
CA GLU A 126 0.64 5.15 -2.61
C GLU A 126 0.53 3.64 -2.35
N GLN A 127 -0.64 3.08 -2.55
CA GLN A 127 -0.83 1.63 -2.54
C GLN A 127 -0.54 1.07 -3.92
N LEU A 128 0.51 0.28 -4.06
CA LEU A 128 0.79 -0.41 -5.31
C LEU A 128 -0.31 -1.44 -5.60
N ASN A 129 -1.13 -1.14 -6.60
CA ASN A 129 -2.26 -1.92 -7.08
C ASN A 129 -2.52 -1.56 -8.55
N LYS A 130 -3.58 -2.11 -9.16
CA LYS A 130 -3.95 -1.80 -10.56
C LYS A 130 -4.12 -0.31 -10.84
N THR A 131 -4.70 0.45 -9.89
CA THR A 131 -4.85 1.91 -10.03
C THR A 131 -3.50 2.63 -10.03
N ALA A 132 -2.55 2.17 -9.23
CA ALA A 132 -1.19 2.70 -9.24
C ALA A 132 -0.46 2.33 -10.53
N LEU A 133 -0.59 1.10 -11.04
CA LEU A 133 -0.01 0.72 -12.34
C LEU A 133 -0.51 1.66 -13.45
N GLU A 134 -1.83 1.92 -13.51
CA GLU A 134 -2.41 2.89 -14.44
C GLU A 134 -1.81 4.28 -14.30
N ALA A 135 -1.71 4.79 -13.08
CA ALA A 135 -1.17 6.12 -12.80
C ALA A 135 0.31 6.28 -13.17
N HIS A 136 1.05 5.16 -13.19
CA HIS A 136 2.45 5.10 -13.63
C HIS A 136 2.62 4.68 -15.10
N GLY A 137 1.54 4.65 -15.90
CA GLY A 137 1.57 4.28 -17.32
C GLY A 137 1.88 2.81 -17.58
N LEU A 138 1.69 1.94 -16.58
CA LEU A 138 1.92 0.51 -16.69
C LEU A 138 0.62 -0.24 -16.99
N ASP A 139 0.76 -1.41 -17.63
CA ASP A 139 -0.38 -2.27 -17.94
C ASP A 139 -1.01 -2.83 -16.65
N GLN A 140 -2.30 -2.53 -16.46
CA GLN A 140 -3.09 -3.02 -15.33
C GLN A 140 -3.31 -4.54 -15.33
N SER A 141 -3.15 -5.20 -16.49
CA SER A 141 -3.21 -6.67 -16.62
C SER A 141 -1.93 -7.35 -16.21
N GLY A 142 -0.86 -6.58 -15.96
CA GLY A 142 0.44 -7.07 -15.55
C GLY A 142 0.41 -7.86 -14.24
N HIS A 143 1.39 -8.73 -14.08
CA HIS A 143 1.55 -9.53 -12.86
C HIS A 143 2.24 -8.68 -11.79
N LEU A 144 1.60 -8.55 -10.65
CA LEU A 144 2.10 -7.79 -9.51
C LEU A 144 2.30 -8.71 -8.32
N TYR A 145 3.52 -8.70 -7.78
CA TYR A 145 3.89 -9.48 -6.61
C TYR A 145 4.42 -8.56 -5.50
N LYS A 146 4.06 -8.87 -4.27
CA LYS A 146 4.68 -8.24 -3.12
C LYS A 146 5.66 -9.21 -2.48
N ILE A 147 6.92 -8.82 -2.42
CA ILE A 147 7.97 -9.60 -1.76
C ILE A 147 7.69 -9.62 -0.25
N ASN A 148 7.61 -10.82 0.32
CA ASN A 148 7.50 -11.04 1.74
C ASN A 148 8.84 -11.49 2.34
N ASN A 149 9.40 -12.58 1.80
CA ASN A 149 10.65 -13.17 2.23
C ASN A 149 11.28 -13.92 1.07
N PHE A 150 11.81 -13.18 0.08
CA PHE A 150 12.23 -13.75 -1.19
C PHE A 150 13.52 -13.09 -1.68
N GLU A 151 14.52 -13.91 -2.02
CA GLU A 151 15.84 -13.49 -2.44
C GLU A 151 16.12 -13.73 -3.93
N PHE A 152 15.06 -13.83 -4.73
CA PHE A 152 15.13 -14.03 -6.20
C PHE A 152 15.79 -15.35 -6.64
N TYR A 153 15.89 -16.35 -5.78
CA TYR A 153 16.24 -17.70 -6.18
C TYR A 153 15.08 -18.37 -6.93
N ARG A 154 15.40 -19.37 -7.77
CA ARG A 154 14.39 -20.05 -8.59
C ARG A 154 13.31 -20.76 -7.76
N GLU A 155 13.63 -21.31 -6.59
CA GLU A 155 12.71 -21.97 -5.64
C GLU A 155 11.69 -22.93 -6.32
N PRO A 156 12.15 -24.00 -7.01
CA PRO A 156 11.28 -24.81 -7.86
C PRO A 156 10.17 -25.55 -7.10
N ASP A 157 10.31 -25.71 -5.79
CA ASP A 157 9.31 -26.34 -4.94
C ASP A 157 8.23 -25.38 -4.43
N ALA A 158 8.46 -24.09 -4.50
CA ALA A 158 7.53 -23.06 -4.05
C ALA A 158 6.98 -22.24 -5.22
N ILE A 159 7.83 -21.84 -6.16
CA ILE A 159 7.46 -21.00 -7.31
C ILE A 159 7.09 -21.91 -8.50
N ARG A 160 5.79 -22.18 -8.64
CA ARG A 160 5.20 -23.04 -9.68
C ARG A 160 4.13 -22.26 -10.44
N LYS A 161 3.79 -22.74 -11.65
CA LYS A 161 2.61 -22.27 -12.38
C LYS A 161 1.35 -22.69 -11.63
N GLU A 162 0.27 -21.92 -11.77
CA GLU A 162 -0.99 -22.23 -11.10
C GLU A 162 -1.64 -23.54 -11.61
N ASP A 163 -1.38 -23.90 -12.87
CA ASP A 163 -1.84 -25.15 -13.49
C ASP A 163 -0.96 -26.37 -13.17
N ASP A 164 0.17 -26.19 -12.45
CA ASP A 164 0.99 -27.31 -11.97
C ASP A 164 0.23 -28.08 -10.89
N PRO A 165 0.06 -29.42 -11.01
CA PRO A 165 -0.60 -30.24 -10.00
C PRO A 165 0.00 -30.15 -8.58
N LYS A 166 1.23 -29.68 -8.47
CA LYS A 166 1.94 -29.46 -7.20
C LYS A 166 1.94 -27.99 -6.76
N PHE A 167 1.14 -27.13 -7.41
CA PHE A 167 1.02 -25.74 -7.00
C PHE A 167 0.39 -25.65 -5.62
N ASP A 168 1.06 -24.93 -4.72
CA ASP A 168 0.60 -24.63 -3.37
C ASP A 168 0.66 -23.10 -3.19
N LYS A 169 -0.51 -22.48 -3.20
CA LYS A 169 -0.65 -21.04 -3.07
C LYS A 169 -0.08 -20.50 -1.77
N ASP A 170 -0.30 -21.19 -0.66
CA ASP A 170 0.20 -20.74 0.65
C ASP A 170 1.74 -20.81 0.70
N LYS A 171 2.33 -21.82 0.09
CA LYS A 171 3.77 -21.96 -0.04
C LYS A 171 4.36 -20.88 -0.94
N PHE A 172 3.71 -20.59 -2.06
CA PHE A 172 4.09 -19.50 -2.96
C PHE A 172 4.00 -18.13 -2.24
N GLU A 173 2.88 -17.86 -1.58
CA GLU A 173 2.63 -16.56 -0.94
C GLU A 173 3.46 -16.33 0.34
N LYS A 174 4.12 -17.33 0.89
CA LYS A 174 5.15 -17.11 1.91
C LYS A 174 6.34 -16.33 1.38
N LEU A 175 6.66 -16.49 0.08
CA LEU A 175 7.75 -15.81 -0.61
C LEU A 175 7.25 -14.52 -1.29
N LEU A 176 6.22 -14.64 -2.12
CA LEU A 176 5.68 -13.60 -2.98
C LEU A 176 4.16 -13.56 -2.88
N GLU A 177 3.60 -12.53 -2.25
CA GLU A 177 2.16 -12.33 -2.20
C GLU A 177 1.63 -11.92 -3.58
N ILE A 178 0.69 -12.69 -4.13
CA ILE A 178 0.10 -12.48 -5.44
C ILE A 178 -0.88 -11.31 -5.38
N LYS A 179 -0.70 -10.28 -6.21
CA LYS A 179 -1.55 -9.07 -6.25
C LYS A 179 -2.27 -8.87 -7.60
N GLY A 180 -2.08 -9.75 -8.54
CA GLY A 180 -2.62 -9.64 -9.89
C GLY A 180 -3.04 -10.98 -10.47
N SER A 181 -2.77 -11.18 -11.77
CA SER A 181 -3.01 -12.43 -12.46
C SER A 181 -2.20 -13.59 -11.88
N HIS A 182 -2.69 -14.80 -12.04
CA HIS A 182 -2.11 -16.02 -11.50
C HIS A 182 -1.17 -16.76 -12.48
N ASP A 183 -1.03 -16.29 -13.72
CA ASP A 183 -0.02 -16.84 -14.63
C ASP A 183 1.39 -16.44 -14.19
N HIS A 184 2.15 -17.36 -13.65
CA HIS A 184 3.49 -17.13 -13.13
C HIS A 184 4.62 -17.40 -14.15
N THR A 185 4.29 -17.67 -15.43
CA THR A 185 5.26 -18.05 -16.45
C THR A 185 6.39 -17.04 -16.58
N LYS A 186 6.07 -15.75 -16.73
CA LYS A 186 7.09 -14.69 -16.87
C LYS A 186 8.00 -14.56 -15.65
N LEU A 187 7.46 -14.73 -14.44
CA LEU A 187 8.25 -14.75 -13.20
C LEU A 187 9.21 -15.94 -13.18
N ILE A 188 8.71 -17.13 -13.54
CA ILE A 188 9.50 -18.35 -13.57
C ILE A 188 10.63 -18.25 -14.61
N ASP A 189 10.33 -17.75 -15.81
CA ASP A 189 11.33 -17.54 -16.88
C ASP A 189 12.39 -16.52 -16.45
N PHE A 190 11.96 -15.42 -15.82
CA PHE A 190 12.89 -14.42 -15.28
C PHE A 190 13.81 -15.02 -14.22
N LEU A 191 13.25 -15.73 -13.23
CA LEU A 191 14.06 -16.36 -12.17
C LEU A 191 14.97 -17.44 -12.71
N THR A 192 14.56 -18.19 -13.72
CA THR A 192 15.38 -19.21 -14.38
C THR A 192 16.59 -18.57 -15.05
N LYS A 193 16.38 -17.48 -15.81
CA LYS A 193 17.47 -16.74 -16.45
C LYS A 193 18.39 -16.06 -15.43
N LEU A 194 17.82 -15.45 -14.38
CA LEU A 194 18.59 -14.77 -13.33
C LEU A 194 19.52 -15.73 -12.57
N ASN A 195 19.11 -17.00 -12.42
CA ASN A 195 19.87 -18.02 -11.69
C ASN A 195 20.71 -18.91 -12.62
N ASP A 196 20.74 -18.64 -13.91
CA ASP A 196 21.58 -19.36 -14.87
C ASP A 196 22.97 -18.70 -14.97
N PRO A 197 24.05 -19.37 -14.51
CA PRO A 197 25.39 -18.79 -14.53
C PRO A 197 25.95 -18.58 -15.94
N SER A 198 25.32 -19.17 -16.97
CA SER A 198 25.69 -18.96 -18.36
C SER A 198 25.13 -17.68 -18.98
N VAL A 199 24.12 -17.10 -18.37
CA VAL A 199 23.48 -15.86 -18.82
C VAL A 199 24.27 -14.65 -18.32
N LYS A 200 24.80 -13.86 -19.25
CA LYS A 200 25.42 -12.57 -18.91
C LYS A 200 24.30 -11.56 -18.64
N ILE A 201 24.33 -10.95 -17.48
CA ILE A 201 23.47 -9.80 -17.12
C ILE A 201 24.26 -8.56 -17.58
N GLU A 202 23.77 -7.91 -18.64
CA GLU A 202 24.29 -6.63 -19.14
C GLU A 202 23.55 -5.46 -18.48
#